data_9bed82a9b26d51fcffb60f6341d9d65a
#
_entry.id   9bed82a9b26d51fcffb60f6341d9d65a
#
_cell.length_a   1.000
_cell.length_b   1.000
_cell.length_c   1.000
_cell.angle_alpha   90.00
_cell.angle_beta   90.00
_cell.angle_gamma   90.00
#
_symmetry.space_group_name_H-M   'P 1'
#
loop_
_entity.id
_entity.type
_entity.pdbx_description
1 polymer ?
#
loop_
_entity_poly.entity_id
_entity_poly.type
_entity_poly.pdbx_seq_one_letter_code
_entity_poly.pdbx_strand_id
1 'polypeptide(L)'
;MSQRIAYYDISPDGMKIMMDMEKYTKKSSINRAVRELIKIRVSQINGCAYCIDMHTSDARKLGETEQRIYCLNAWDDCDFYTPEEKVALELSEHITLIPTKRVPENLYNRVREYFDEKQYVDLVLIINQINSWNRISIAMGNTVIKK
;
A
#
# COMPACT_ATOMS: atom_id res chain seq x y z
N MET A 1 6.80 9.74 -20.19
CA MET A 1 7.67 10.67 -19.43
C MET A 1 8.88 9.88 -18.98
N SER A 2 10.06 10.47 -18.99
CA SER A 2 11.27 9.82 -18.47
C SER A 2 11.47 10.21 -16.99
N GLN A 3 12.20 9.38 -16.25
CA GLN A 3 12.65 9.72 -14.90
C GLN A 3 13.37 11.08 -14.89
N ARG A 4 13.02 11.95 -13.95
CA ARG A 4 13.55 13.33 -13.89
C ARG A 4 15.00 13.41 -13.46
N ILE A 5 15.38 12.60 -12.45
CA ILE A 5 16.73 12.52 -11.88
C ILE A 5 17.04 11.09 -11.43
N ALA A 6 18.30 10.73 -11.40
CA ALA A 6 18.79 9.45 -10.87
C ALA A 6 18.89 9.52 -9.31
N TYR A 7 17.75 9.62 -8.65
CA TYR A 7 17.65 9.92 -7.23
C TYR A 7 18.30 8.88 -6.30
N TYR A 8 18.41 7.62 -6.73
CA TYR A 8 19.17 6.60 -5.99
C TYR A 8 20.67 6.90 -5.95
N ASP A 9 21.22 7.45 -7.03
CA ASP A 9 22.63 7.79 -7.14
C ASP A 9 22.94 9.12 -6.44
N ILE A 10 21.97 10.06 -6.49
CA ILE A 10 22.12 11.41 -5.92
C ILE A 10 21.96 11.40 -4.40
N SER A 11 21.04 10.61 -3.87
CA SER A 11 20.77 10.52 -2.43
C SER A 11 20.72 9.07 -1.95
N PRO A 12 21.85 8.35 -2.01
CA PRO A 12 21.90 6.94 -1.63
C PRO A 12 21.52 6.71 -0.16
N ASP A 13 21.93 7.60 0.74
CA ASP A 13 21.63 7.48 2.17
C ASP A 13 20.13 7.67 2.45
N GLY A 14 19.49 8.64 1.81
CA GLY A 14 18.05 8.84 1.91
C GLY A 14 17.25 7.65 1.37
N MET A 15 17.68 7.13 0.22
CA MET A 15 17.05 5.94 -0.37
C MET A 15 17.30 4.68 0.46
N LYS A 16 18.46 4.58 1.13
CA LYS A 16 18.74 3.49 2.07
C LYS A 16 17.73 3.44 3.22
N ILE A 17 17.36 4.58 3.78
CA ILE A 17 16.34 4.66 4.85
C ILE A 17 15.01 4.09 4.35
N MET A 18 14.58 4.46 3.15
CA MET A 18 13.36 3.92 2.53
C MET A 18 13.45 2.41 2.32
N MET A 19 14.60 1.90 1.89
CA MET A 19 14.85 0.47 1.70
C MET A 19 14.92 -0.30 3.02
N ASP A 20 15.42 0.30 4.07
CA ASP A 20 15.43 -0.31 5.41
C ASP A 20 14.00 -0.40 5.98
N MET A 21 13.15 0.59 5.73
CA MET A 21 11.72 0.52 6.05
C MET A 21 11.01 -0.59 5.24
N GLU A 22 11.36 -0.77 3.96
CA GLU A 22 10.85 -1.88 3.14
C GLU A 22 11.24 -3.24 3.73
N LYS A 23 12.49 -3.41 4.15
CA LYS A 23 12.96 -4.64 4.80
C LYS A 23 12.22 -4.91 6.12
N TYR A 24 11.98 -3.87 6.91
CA TYR A 24 11.22 -3.99 8.16
C TYR A 24 9.80 -4.46 7.90
N THR A 25 9.06 -3.78 7.02
CA THR A 25 7.66 -4.11 6.72
C THR A 25 7.49 -5.50 6.09
N LYS A 26 8.48 -5.96 5.32
CA LYS A 26 8.49 -7.34 4.76
C LYS A 26 8.56 -8.43 5.83
N LYS A 27 9.15 -8.13 7.00
CA LYS A 27 9.25 -9.06 8.14
C LYS A 27 8.03 -9.03 9.05
N SER A 28 7.08 -8.14 8.82
CA SER A 28 5.84 -8.06 9.58
C SER A 28 5.06 -9.38 9.52
N SER A 29 4.37 -9.72 10.60
CA SER A 29 3.45 -10.87 10.65
C SER A 29 2.15 -10.65 9.87
N ILE A 30 1.91 -9.46 9.33
CA ILE A 30 0.78 -9.18 8.44
C ILE A 30 0.89 -10.06 7.19
N ASN A 31 -0.19 -10.75 6.85
CA ASN A 31 -0.24 -11.61 5.66
C ASN A 31 0.23 -10.86 4.42
N ARG A 32 1.10 -11.48 3.64
CA ARG A 32 1.68 -10.86 2.44
C ARG A 32 0.62 -10.44 1.43
N ALA A 33 -0.45 -11.24 1.25
CA ALA A 33 -1.55 -10.89 0.35
C ALA A 33 -2.26 -9.61 0.81
N VAL A 34 -2.55 -9.47 2.11
CA VAL A 34 -3.14 -8.25 2.69
C VAL A 34 -2.23 -7.04 2.45
N ARG A 35 -0.91 -7.20 2.64
CA ARG A 35 0.04 -6.11 2.37
C ARG A 35 0.02 -5.65 0.91
N GLU A 36 -0.06 -6.56 -0.05
CA GLU A 36 -0.13 -6.18 -1.47
C GLU A 36 -1.48 -5.52 -1.80
N LEU A 37 -2.61 -5.99 -1.26
CA LEU A 37 -3.91 -5.32 -1.43
C LEU A 37 -3.88 -3.87 -0.91
N ILE A 38 -3.31 -3.65 0.28
CA ILE A 38 -3.11 -2.29 0.84
C ILE A 38 -2.29 -1.43 -0.12
N LYS A 39 -1.16 -1.94 -0.60
CA LYS A 39 -0.25 -1.21 -1.48
C LYS A 39 -0.90 -0.86 -2.81
N ILE A 40 -1.66 -1.77 -3.40
CA ILE A 40 -2.41 -1.51 -4.63
C ILE A 40 -3.47 -0.43 -4.37
N ARG A 41 -4.28 -0.58 -3.30
CA ARG A 41 -5.36 0.36 -3.01
C ARG A 41 -4.84 1.78 -2.75
N VAL A 42 -3.83 1.93 -1.93
CA VAL A 42 -3.19 3.24 -1.67
C VAL A 42 -2.64 3.84 -2.97
N SER A 43 -2.02 3.02 -3.82
CA SER A 43 -1.49 3.47 -5.11
C SER A 43 -2.58 3.89 -6.09
N GLN A 44 -3.76 3.26 -6.04
CA GLN A 44 -4.95 3.69 -6.80
C GLN A 44 -5.44 5.06 -6.34
N ILE A 45 -5.53 5.28 -5.03
CA ILE A 45 -5.96 6.57 -4.45
C ILE A 45 -5.00 7.69 -4.83
N ASN A 46 -3.69 7.44 -4.74
CA ASN A 46 -2.66 8.41 -5.07
C ASN A 46 -2.37 8.55 -6.59
N GLY A 47 -2.93 7.67 -7.42
CA GLY A 47 -2.73 7.71 -8.88
C GLY A 47 -1.30 7.36 -9.32
N CYS A 48 -0.59 6.49 -8.58
CA CYS A 48 0.77 6.06 -8.92
C CYS A 48 0.75 4.87 -9.87
N ALA A 49 0.77 5.11 -11.19
CA ALA A 49 0.73 4.05 -12.20
C ALA A 49 1.88 3.05 -12.07
N TYR A 50 3.11 3.53 -11.83
CA TYR A 50 4.29 2.69 -11.61
C TYR A 50 4.10 1.74 -10.42
N CYS A 51 3.55 2.24 -9.31
CA CYS A 51 3.31 1.45 -8.11
C CYS A 51 2.18 0.44 -8.31
N ILE A 52 1.11 0.83 -9.02
CA ILE A 52 0.00 -0.06 -9.39
C ILE A 52 0.53 -1.23 -10.22
N ASP A 53 1.26 -0.96 -11.29
CA ASP A 53 1.83 -2.02 -12.18
C ASP A 53 2.70 -3.00 -11.40
N MET A 54 3.58 -2.49 -10.53
CA MET A 54 4.48 -3.31 -9.74
C MET A 54 3.72 -4.19 -8.73
N HIS A 55 2.85 -3.59 -7.91
CA HIS A 55 2.16 -4.33 -6.84
C HIS A 55 1.06 -5.24 -7.34
N THR A 56 0.37 -4.91 -8.43
CA THR A 56 -0.56 -5.86 -9.08
C THR A 56 0.18 -7.06 -9.66
N SER A 57 1.34 -6.86 -10.28
CA SER A 57 2.21 -7.95 -10.73
C SER A 57 2.66 -8.85 -9.57
N ASP A 58 3.06 -8.25 -8.45
CA ASP A 58 3.49 -9.02 -7.27
C ASP A 58 2.34 -9.76 -6.61
N ALA A 59 1.15 -9.16 -6.50
CA ALA A 59 -0.05 -9.83 -6.02
C ALA A 59 -0.43 -11.03 -6.91
N ARG A 60 -0.35 -10.90 -8.24
CA ARG A 60 -0.59 -12.01 -9.18
C ARG A 60 0.38 -13.17 -8.96
N LYS A 61 1.65 -12.89 -8.72
CA LYS A 61 2.66 -13.93 -8.40
C LYS A 61 2.35 -14.68 -7.09
N LEU A 62 1.61 -14.04 -6.18
CA LEU A 62 1.14 -14.66 -4.94
C LEU A 62 -0.16 -15.45 -5.11
N GLY A 63 -0.73 -15.48 -6.30
CA GLY A 63 -1.98 -16.18 -6.59
C GLY A 63 -3.24 -15.30 -6.46
N GLU A 64 -3.10 -13.99 -6.29
CA GLU A 64 -4.26 -13.09 -6.30
C GLU A 64 -4.97 -13.14 -7.66
N THR A 65 -6.31 -13.11 -7.65
CA THR A 65 -7.09 -13.19 -8.88
C THR A 65 -7.20 -11.84 -9.58
N GLU A 66 -7.36 -11.88 -10.90
CA GLU A 66 -7.61 -10.66 -11.68
C GLU A 66 -8.90 -9.96 -11.25
N GLN A 67 -9.97 -10.73 -10.98
CA GLN A 67 -11.23 -10.17 -10.53
C GLN A 67 -11.07 -9.35 -9.24
N ARG A 68 -10.36 -9.88 -8.24
CA ARG A 68 -10.12 -9.19 -6.99
C ARG A 68 -9.26 -7.93 -7.17
N ILE A 69 -8.30 -7.96 -8.10
CA ILE A 69 -7.49 -6.78 -8.45
C ILE A 69 -8.37 -5.74 -9.18
N TYR A 70 -9.19 -6.15 -10.14
CA TYR A 70 -10.05 -5.23 -10.90
C TYR A 70 -11.10 -4.54 -10.04
N CYS A 71 -11.65 -5.25 -9.05
CA CYS A 71 -12.68 -4.72 -8.16
C CYS A 71 -12.12 -4.05 -6.89
N LEU A 72 -10.80 -3.97 -6.71
CA LEU A 72 -10.20 -3.49 -5.46
C LEU A 72 -10.55 -2.03 -5.13
N ASN A 73 -10.79 -1.19 -6.12
CA ASN A 73 -11.23 0.19 -5.89
C ASN A 73 -12.69 0.30 -5.40
N ALA A 74 -13.45 -0.80 -5.50
CA ALA A 74 -14.83 -0.95 -5.03
C ALA A 74 -14.96 -2.13 -4.04
N TRP A 75 -13.92 -2.40 -3.28
CA TRP A 75 -13.82 -3.54 -2.37
C TRP A 75 -14.98 -3.65 -1.38
N ASP A 76 -15.52 -2.52 -0.95
CA ASP A 76 -16.61 -2.48 0.04
C ASP A 76 -17.91 -3.07 -0.49
N ASP A 77 -18.17 -2.93 -1.80
CA ASP A 77 -19.32 -3.48 -2.51
C ASP A 77 -19.13 -4.96 -2.95
N CYS A 78 -18.03 -5.59 -2.54
CA CYS A 78 -17.70 -6.96 -2.92
C CYS A 78 -17.78 -7.93 -1.73
N ASP A 79 -18.29 -9.14 -1.96
CA ASP A 79 -18.42 -10.19 -0.93
C ASP A 79 -17.17 -11.09 -0.81
N PHE A 80 -16.23 -10.99 -1.74
CA PHE A 80 -15.08 -11.89 -1.83
C PHE A 80 -13.80 -11.36 -1.14
N TYR A 81 -13.86 -10.25 -0.42
CA TYR A 81 -12.82 -9.83 0.52
C TYR A 81 -13.20 -10.24 1.93
N THR A 82 -12.23 -10.78 2.68
CA THR A 82 -12.47 -11.18 4.06
C THR A 82 -12.70 -9.96 4.97
N PRO A 83 -13.36 -10.13 6.13
CA PRO A 83 -13.50 -9.03 7.09
C PRO A 83 -12.16 -8.41 7.51
N GLU A 84 -11.11 -9.22 7.69
CA GLU A 84 -9.75 -8.76 7.97
C GLU A 84 -9.19 -7.87 6.84
N GLU A 85 -9.36 -8.29 5.59
CA GLU A 85 -8.95 -7.50 4.43
C GLU A 85 -9.73 -6.19 4.33
N LYS A 86 -11.05 -6.23 4.55
CA LYS A 86 -11.90 -5.04 4.49
C LYS A 86 -11.51 -3.97 5.51
N VAL A 87 -11.26 -4.35 6.77
CA VAL A 87 -10.84 -3.35 7.78
C VAL A 87 -9.43 -2.80 7.50
N ALA A 88 -8.53 -3.61 6.94
CA ALA A 88 -7.20 -3.16 6.55
C ALA A 88 -7.25 -2.19 5.36
N LEU A 89 -8.12 -2.45 4.38
CA LEU A 89 -8.36 -1.57 3.23
C LEU A 89 -9.01 -0.25 3.67
N GLU A 90 -10.01 -0.29 4.54
CA GLU A 90 -10.65 0.91 5.09
C GLU A 90 -9.63 1.76 5.87
N LEU A 91 -8.82 1.15 6.73
CA LEU A 91 -7.74 1.85 7.43
C LEU A 91 -6.76 2.52 6.45
N SER A 92 -6.40 1.81 5.38
CA SER A 92 -5.46 2.35 4.39
C SER A 92 -6.02 3.56 3.64
N GLU A 93 -7.32 3.58 3.33
CA GLU A 93 -8.00 4.74 2.76
C GLU A 93 -8.02 5.92 3.73
N HIS A 94 -8.37 5.67 5.00
CA HIS A 94 -8.43 6.70 6.03
C HIS A 94 -7.06 7.35 6.29
N ILE A 95 -6.00 6.56 6.39
CA ILE A 95 -4.64 7.08 6.60
C ILE A 95 -4.13 7.81 5.34
N THR A 96 -4.41 7.29 4.15
CA THR A 96 -4.00 7.95 2.89
C THR A 96 -4.69 9.30 2.73
N LEU A 97 -5.96 9.41 3.12
CA LEU A 97 -6.78 10.61 3.07
C LEU A 97 -6.90 11.28 4.45
N ILE A 98 -5.88 11.21 5.27
CA ILE A 98 -5.89 11.64 6.68
C ILE A 98 -6.37 13.08 6.91
N PRO A 99 -6.12 14.06 6.02
CA PRO A 99 -6.61 15.42 6.23
C PRO A 99 -8.14 15.51 6.28
N THR A 100 -8.85 14.62 5.59
CA THR A 100 -10.32 14.64 5.46
C THR A 100 -11.00 13.50 6.20
N LYS A 101 -10.38 12.31 6.24
CA LYS A 101 -11.03 11.11 6.79
C LYS A 101 -10.68 10.83 8.25
N ARG A 102 -9.47 11.16 8.71
CA ARG A 102 -8.97 10.79 10.03
C ARG A 102 -9.06 9.26 10.26
N VAL A 103 -8.75 8.80 11.45
CA VAL A 103 -8.99 7.42 11.89
C VAL A 103 -9.95 7.49 13.09
N PRO A 104 -11.26 7.32 12.87
CA PRO A 104 -12.23 7.39 13.96
C PRO A 104 -12.11 6.16 14.88
N GLU A 105 -12.50 6.33 16.14
CA GLU A 105 -12.37 5.31 17.17
C GLU A 105 -13.05 3.99 16.81
N ASN A 106 -14.21 4.05 16.17
CA ASN A 106 -14.93 2.85 15.72
C ASN A 106 -14.16 2.05 14.66
N LEU A 107 -13.42 2.73 13.77
CA LEU A 107 -12.55 2.05 12.80
C LEU A 107 -11.35 1.42 13.52
N TYR A 108 -10.70 2.16 14.41
CA TYR A 108 -9.61 1.63 15.23
C TYR A 108 -10.04 0.35 15.95
N ASN A 109 -11.19 0.37 16.63
CA ASN A 109 -11.69 -0.79 17.37
C ASN A 109 -11.95 -1.99 16.46
N ARG A 110 -12.58 -1.81 15.29
CA ARG A 110 -12.80 -2.90 14.32
C ARG A 110 -11.49 -3.47 13.77
N VAL A 111 -10.49 -2.64 13.50
CA VAL A 111 -9.17 -3.12 13.07
C VAL A 111 -8.53 -3.97 14.16
N ARG A 112 -8.67 -3.56 15.44
CA ARG A 112 -8.12 -4.28 16.61
C ARG A 112 -8.80 -5.63 16.89
N GLU A 113 -9.96 -5.90 16.31
CA GLU A 113 -10.58 -7.23 16.37
C GLU A 113 -9.79 -8.28 15.57
N TYR A 114 -9.06 -7.87 14.54
CA TYR A 114 -8.30 -8.76 13.64
C TYR A 114 -6.79 -8.64 13.81
N PHE A 115 -6.29 -7.52 14.30
CA PHE A 115 -4.87 -7.21 14.41
C PHE A 115 -4.50 -6.80 15.82
N ASP A 116 -3.46 -7.42 16.38
CA ASP A 116 -2.92 -7.03 17.69
C ASP A 116 -2.24 -5.66 17.65
N GLU A 117 -1.73 -5.17 18.78
CA GLU A 117 -1.10 -3.84 18.90
C GLU A 117 0.12 -3.71 17.98
N LYS A 118 0.95 -4.74 17.93
CA LYS A 118 2.13 -4.77 17.08
C LYS A 118 1.74 -4.75 15.61
N GLN A 119 0.76 -5.54 15.24
CA GLN A 119 0.23 -5.60 13.87
C GLN A 119 -0.44 -4.29 13.46
N TYR A 120 -1.15 -3.62 14.37
CA TYR A 120 -1.71 -2.29 14.09
C TYR A 120 -0.62 -1.28 13.78
N VAL A 121 0.46 -1.22 14.56
CA VAL A 121 1.61 -0.36 14.27
C VAL A 121 2.23 -0.73 12.92
N ASP A 122 2.38 -2.01 12.62
CA ASP A 122 2.92 -2.47 11.35
C ASP A 122 2.02 -2.09 10.17
N LEU A 123 0.68 -2.19 10.31
CA LEU A 123 -0.26 -1.70 9.29
C LEU A 123 -0.06 -0.21 9.00
N VAL A 124 0.02 0.62 10.04
CA VAL A 124 0.27 2.07 9.89
C VAL A 124 1.59 2.32 9.17
N LEU A 125 2.65 1.60 9.52
CA LEU A 125 3.95 1.72 8.88
C LEU A 125 3.92 1.25 7.41
N ILE A 126 3.23 0.16 7.09
CA ILE A 126 3.05 -0.33 5.71
C ILE A 126 2.30 0.71 4.87
N ILE A 127 1.23 1.27 5.40
CA ILE A 127 0.42 2.29 4.71
C ILE A 127 1.25 3.58 4.49
N ASN A 128 1.98 4.03 5.49
CA ASN A 128 2.86 5.20 5.37
C ASN A 128 3.98 4.97 4.36
N GLN A 129 4.57 3.78 4.35
CA GLN A 129 5.62 3.42 3.42
C GLN A 129 5.14 3.49 1.98
N ILE A 130 4.02 2.86 1.64
CA ILE A 130 3.51 2.91 0.27
C ILE A 130 3.07 4.33 -0.14
N ASN A 131 2.51 5.10 0.78
CA ASN A 131 2.25 6.53 0.54
C ASN A 131 3.54 7.30 0.22
N SER A 132 4.64 7.02 0.91
CA SER A 132 5.95 7.63 0.65
C SER A 132 6.48 7.22 -0.72
N TRP A 133 6.43 5.92 -1.06
CA TRP A 133 6.84 5.44 -2.38
C TRP A 133 6.01 6.02 -3.53
N ASN A 134 4.69 6.15 -3.36
CA ASN A 134 3.84 6.78 -4.37
C ASN A 134 4.28 8.22 -4.63
N ARG A 135 4.56 9.00 -3.57
CA ARG A 135 5.00 10.39 -3.67
C ARG A 135 6.37 10.51 -4.30
N ILE A 136 7.33 9.69 -3.89
CA ILE A 136 8.66 9.63 -4.51
C ILE A 136 8.52 9.28 -6.00
N SER A 137 7.80 8.22 -6.33
CA SER A 137 7.65 7.73 -7.70
C SER A 137 7.03 8.79 -8.62
N ILE A 138 5.95 9.43 -8.18
CA ILE A 138 5.28 10.50 -8.94
C ILE A 138 6.17 11.73 -9.06
N ALA A 139 6.79 12.18 -7.95
CA ALA A 139 7.63 13.37 -7.94
C ALA A 139 8.90 13.20 -8.79
N MET A 140 9.48 11.99 -8.81
CA MET A 140 10.68 11.69 -9.59
C MET A 140 10.39 11.26 -11.04
N GLY A 141 9.11 11.11 -11.40
CA GLY A 141 8.70 10.80 -12.75
C GLY A 141 8.95 9.35 -13.19
N ASN A 142 8.84 8.39 -12.26
CA ASN A 142 8.91 6.98 -12.63
C ASN A 142 7.77 6.63 -13.58
N THR A 143 8.07 5.85 -14.62
CA THR A 143 7.11 5.50 -15.66
C THR A 143 6.88 3.99 -15.74
N VAL A 144 5.68 3.61 -16.16
CA VAL A 144 5.36 2.23 -16.50
C VAL A 144 5.87 1.94 -17.90
N ILE A 145 6.59 0.83 -18.06
CA ILE A 145 7.02 0.34 -19.37
C ILE A 145 5.97 -0.65 -19.87
N LYS A 146 5.46 -0.41 -21.07
CA LYS A 146 4.54 -1.35 -21.72
C LYS A 146 5.27 -2.68 -21.96
N LYS A 147 4.70 -3.77 -21.47
CA LYS A 147 5.18 -5.15 -21.67
C LYS A 147 4.64 -5.73 -22.97
#